data_b1a6daa852c6b7fcf3692fe1e66e23ce
#
_entry.id   b1a6daa852c6b7fcf3692fe1e66e23ce
#
_cell.length_a   1.000
_cell.length_b   1.000
_cell.length_c   1.000
_cell.angle_alpha   90.00
_cell.angle_beta   90.00
_cell.angle_gamma   90.00
#
_symmetry.space_group_name_H-M   'P 1'
#
loop_
_entity.id
_entity.type
_entity.pdbx_description
1 polymer ?
#
loop_
_entity_poly.entity_id
_entity_poly.type
_entity_poly.pdbx_seq_one_letter_code
_entity_poly.pdbx_strand_id
1 'polypeptide(L)'
;MGFAAFVYVTFEMFAVGLISPMAEDLGVTEGQIGLLMTVYAGLVAVVTIPLMEITRKLDRKPVFMATLIFLLAGIALQATAANYWMLVAGRVCAAFTHGLFWSLVNPMAARLAPKGMTGRAIGVVSLGSTMALVMGSPLTTLIGGAIGWRNATWLLGALVAGAFAALLFFLPSMPAIPPAGKSGEANQKSALPALVLYLTLVITALFCSYTYLGLFVERTIGESFVALGLAGYGLFGIVGVLSAGRRSDRRMIRMNLIFSGLIVVAGILGAFALGLISASPALALIPALLVVVFLGTAGGGLPTAATTIFLYAGEDNQNRASSIYVVTFQVGIASGSAMGAIPVDAGFFPGTLLITAVLGALAMAELSLRARPILR
;
A
#
# COMPACT_ATOMS: atom_id res chain seq x y z
N MET A 1 -2.15 -16.44 -9.93
CA MET A 1 -2.67 -15.12 -9.54
C MET A 1 -2.20 -14.68 -8.15
N GLY A 2 -2.34 -15.46 -7.08
CA GLY A 2 -1.82 -15.06 -5.76
C GLY A 2 -0.32 -14.76 -5.75
N PHE A 3 0.49 -15.57 -6.43
CA PHE A 3 1.92 -15.30 -6.60
C PHE A 3 2.18 -14.02 -7.43
N ALA A 4 1.36 -13.73 -8.43
CA ALA A 4 1.45 -12.45 -9.17
C ALA A 4 1.13 -11.25 -8.26
N ALA A 5 0.15 -11.37 -7.36
CA ALA A 5 -0.13 -10.35 -6.36
C ALA A 5 1.04 -10.17 -5.37
N PHE A 6 1.66 -11.28 -4.94
CA PHE A 6 2.86 -11.26 -4.10
C PHE A 6 4.00 -10.44 -4.75
N VAL A 7 4.39 -10.78 -5.97
CA VAL A 7 5.52 -10.08 -6.63
C VAL A 7 5.20 -8.63 -6.96
N TYR A 8 3.93 -8.31 -7.26
CA TYR A 8 3.49 -6.95 -7.55
C TYR A 8 3.61 -6.04 -6.31
N VAL A 9 3.09 -6.48 -5.17
CA VAL A 9 3.18 -5.73 -3.90
C VAL A 9 4.63 -5.68 -3.41
N THR A 10 5.40 -6.75 -3.60
CA THR A 10 6.83 -6.76 -3.24
C THR A 10 7.59 -5.68 -4.03
N PHE A 11 7.32 -5.51 -5.33
CA PHE A 11 7.92 -4.44 -6.13
C PHE A 11 7.45 -3.05 -5.67
N GLU A 12 6.15 -2.88 -5.40
CA GLU A 12 5.60 -1.61 -4.92
C GLU A 12 6.32 -1.14 -3.64
N MET A 13 6.48 -2.05 -2.67
CA MET A 13 7.08 -1.75 -1.36
C MET A 13 8.61 -1.89 -1.32
N PHE A 14 9.26 -2.18 -2.45
CA PHE A 14 10.68 -2.51 -2.55
C PHE A 14 11.58 -1.44 -1.90
N ALA A 15 11.29 -0.17 -2.12
CA ALA A 15 12.15 0.92 -1.66
C ALA A 15 12.09 1.13 -0.14
N VAL A 16 11.00 0.73 0.56
CA VAL A 16 10.78 1.04 1.98
C VAL A 16 11.91 0.57 2.89
N GLY A 17 12.51 -0.59 2.58
CA GLY A 17 13.63 -1.14 3.36
C GLY A 17 15.00 -0.85 2.77
N LEU A 18 15.09 -0.11 1.66
CA LEU A 18 16.32 0.13 0.91
C LEU A 18 16.53 1.62 0.59
N ILE A 19 15.86 2.52 1.33
CA ILE A 19 15.93 3.98 1.10
C ILE A 19 17.37 4.46 1.16
N SER A 20 18.08 4.21 2.26
CA SER A 20 19.45 4.69 2.47
C SER A 20 20.44 4.14 1.44
N PRO A 21 20.51 2.81 1.18
CA PRO A 21 21.43 2.29 0.16
C PRO A 21 21.09 2.74 -1.27
N MET A 22 19.83 2.98 -1.60
CA MET A 22 19.46 3.52 -2.92
C MET A 22 19.81 5.01 -3.05
N ALA A 23 19.61 5.79 -1.98
CA ALA A 23 19.93 7.20 -1.93
C ALA A 23 21.45 7.44 -2.06
N GLU A 24 22.24 6.70 -1.29
CA GLU A 24 23.70 6.77 -1.31
C GLU A 24 24.26 6.42 -2.70
N ASP A 25 23.81 5.29 -3.27
CA ASP A 25 24.31 4.79 -4.56
C ASP A 25 23.96 5.71 -5.75
N LEU A 26 22.83 6.41 -5.71
CA LEU A 26 22.39 7.33 -6.75
C LEU A 26 22.76 8.80 -6.47
N GLY A 27 23.35 9.11 -5.32
CA GLY A 27 23.74 10.46 -4.93
C GLY A 27 22.54 11.41 -4.76
N VAL A 28 21.43 10.90 -4.21
CA VAL A 28 20.19 11.65 -3.98
C VAL A 28 19.78 11.62 -2.50
N THR A 29 18.76 12.40 -2.12
CA THR A 29 18.27 12.39 -0.75
C THR A 29 17.37 11.18 -0.46
N GLU A 30 17.25 10.81 0.82
CA GLU A 30 16.33 9.75 1.28
C GLU A 30 14.87 10.11 0.98
N GLY A 31 14.52 11.40 1.08
CA GLY A 31 13.21 11.90 0.70
C GLY A 31 12.92 11.72 -0.79
N GLN A 32 13.92 11.96 -1.66
CA GLN A 32 13.78 11.69 -3.10
C GLN A 32 13.49 10.22 -3.39
N ILE A 33 14.12 9.29 -2.69
CA ILE A 33 13.77 7.86 -2.80
C ILE A 33 12.34 7.60 -2.30
N GLY A 34 11.93 8.21 -1.19
CA GLY A 34 10.55 8.14 -0.70
C GLY A 34 9.52 8.69 -1.70
N LEU A 35 9.86 9.75 -2.46
CA LEU A 35 9.00 10.32 -3.51
C LEU A 35 8.70 9.36 -4.66
N LEU A 36 9.47 8.28 -4.83
CA LEU A 36 9.13 7.22 -5.80
C LEU A 36 7.77 6.59 -5.50
N MET A 37 7.39 6.49 -4.22
CA MET A 37 6.07 6.02 -3.83
C MET A 37 4.98 7.04 -4.21
N THR A 38 5.27 8.34 -4.06
CA THR A 38 4.38 9.43 -4.50
C THR A 38 4.10 9.37 -6.00
N VAL A 39 5.16 9.25 -6.80
CA VAL A 39 5.05 9.14 -8.27
C VAL A 39 4.25 7.90 -8.65
N TYR A 40 4.56 6.77 -8.02
CA TYR A 40 3.88 5.50 -8.28
C TYR A 40 2.39 5.59 -7.97
N ALA A 41 2.01 5.91 -6.74
CA ALA A 41 0.63 5.96 -6.29
C ALA A 41 -0.17 7.09 -6.96
N GLY A 42 0.46 8.24 -7.19
CA GLY A 42 -0.15 9.37 -7.91
C GLY A 42 -0.53 8.99 -9.33
N LEU A 43 0.37 8.30 -10.05
CA LEU A 43 0.07 7.82 -11.40
C LEU A 43 -1.05 6.78 -11.38
N VAL A 44 -1.02 5.82 -10.45
CA VAL A 44 -2.09 4.82 -10.29
C VAL A 44 -3.45 5.49 -10.07
N ALA A 45 -3.52 6.52 -9.22
CA ALA A 45 -4.76 7.25 -8.95
C ALA A 45 -5.36 7.88 -10.21
N VAL A 46 -4.51 8.42 -11.09
CA VAL A 46 -4.93 9.13 -12.32
C VAL A 46 -5.29 8.17 -13.45
N VAL A 47 -4.47 7.12 -13.69
CA VAL A 47 -4.59 6.31 -14.91
C VAL A 47 -5.52 5.11 -14.78
N THR A 48 -5.83 4.66 -13.57
CA THR A 48 -6.60 3.41 -13.36
C THR A 48 -7.96 3.45 -14.05
N ILE A 49 -8.76 4.48 -13.81
CA ILE A 49 -10.12 4.57 -14.37
C ILE A 49 -10.11 4.71 -15.90
N PRO A 50 -9.33 5.64 -16.50
CA PRO A 50 -9.19 5.72 -17.95
C PRO A 50 -8.76 4.40 -18.58
N LEU A 51 -7.78 3.72 -17.98
CA LEU A 51 -7.23 2.50 -18.53
C LEU A 51 -8.23 1.33 -18.46
N MET A 52 -9.00 1.25 -17.37
CA MET A 52 -10.10 0.28 -17.25
C MET A 52 -11.17 0.50 -18.33
N GLU A 53 -11.50 1.75 -18.63
CA GLU A 53 -12.53 2.09 -19.64
C GLU A 53 -12.03 1.75 -21.06
N ILE A 54 -10.79 2.10 -21.40
CA ILE A 54 -10.18 1.79 -22.70
C ILE A 54 -10.12 0.26 -22.92
N THR A 55 -9.76 -0.50 -21.87
CA THR A 55 -9.58 -1.95 -21.95
C THR A 55 -10.86 -2.76 -21.74
N ARG A 56 -11.99 -2.12 -21.42
CA ARG A 56 -13.24 -2.81 -21.04
C ARG A 56 -13.75 -3.83 -22.05
N LYS A 57 -13.52 -3.58 -23.34
CA LYS A 57 -13.98 -4.45 -24.45
C LYS A 57 -12.96 -5.53 -24.85
N LEU A 58 -11.74 -5.49 -24.27
CA LEU A 58 -10.67 -6.41 -24.59
C LEU A 58 -10.76 -7.68 -23.73
N ASP A 59 -10.27 -8.79 -24.28
CA ASP A 59 -10.14 -10.04 -23.52
C ASP A 59 -9.25 -9.87 -22.31
N ARG A 60 -9.67 -10.47 -21.19
CA ARG A 60 -9.02 -10.25 -19.88
C ARG A 60 -7.62 -10.86 -19.79
N LYS A 61 -7.36 -12.00 -20.45
CA LYS A 61 -6.04 -12.63 -20.44
C LYS A 61 -4.95 -11.73 -21.04
N PRO A 62 -5.04 -11.25 -22.30
CA PRO A 62 -3.98 -10.40 -22.85
C PRO A 62 -3.83 -9.09 -22.09
N VAL A 63 -4.91 -8.48 -21.60
CA VAL A 63 -4.84 -7.27 -20.77
C VAL A 63 -4.12 -7.54 -19.47
N PHE A 64 -4.41 -8.65 -18.78
CA PHE A 64 -3.72 -9.03 -17.55
C PHE A 64 -2.25 -9.35 -17.79
N MET A 65 -1.92 -10.04 -18.90
CA MET A 65 -0.52 -10.31 -19.27
C MET A 65 0.25 -9.02 -19.57
N ALA A 66 -0.38 -8.04 -20.22
CA ALA A 66 0.22 -6.73 -20.44
C ALA A 66 0.63 -6.05 -19.12
N THR A 67 -0.15 -6.19 -18.03
CA THR A 67 0.23 -5.60 -16.74
C THR A 67 1.55 -6.16 -16.20
N LEU A 68 1.80 -7.46 -16.41
CA LEU A 68 3.05 -8.09 -16.00
C LEU A 68 4.23 -7.71 -16.91
N ILE A 69 3.98 -7.45 -18.20
CA ILE A 69 5.00 -6.93 -19.13
C ILE A 69 5.45 -5.53 -18.70
N PHE A 70 4.50 -4.64 -18.37
CA PHE A 70 4.83 -3.30 -17.87
C PHE A 70 5.57 -3.38 -16.52
N LEU A 71 5.21 -4.29 -15.64
CA LEU A 71 5.94 -4.54 -14.40
C LEU A 71 7.37 -5.01 -14.68
N LEU A 72 7.57 -5.97 -15.60
CA LEU A 72 8.89 -6.44 -16.00
C LEU A 72 9.75 -5.33 -16.62
N ALA A 73 9.16 -4.50 -17.48
CA ALA A 73 9.84 -3.34 -18.04
C ALA A 73 10.24 -2.33 -16.95
N GLY A 74 9.36 -2.06 -16.00
CA GLY A 74 9.66 -1.21 -14.84
C GLY A 74 10.77 -1.78 -13.97
N ILE A 75 10.77 -3.09 -13.73
CA ILE A 75 11.84 -3.80 -13.00
C ILE A 75 13.19 -3.71 -13.76
N ALA A 76 13.19 -3.92 -15.06
CA ALA A 76 14.40 -3.81 -15.87
C ALA A 76 14.98 -2.39 -15.82
N LEU A 77 14.14 -1.35 -15.97
CA LEU A 77 14.54 0.04 -15.82
C LEU A 77 15.08 0.34 -14.42
N GLN A 78 14.42 -0.16 -13.36
CA GLN A 78 14.90 0.02 -11.99
C GLN A 78 16.25 -0.68 -11.77
N ALA A 79 16.39 -1.95 -12.18
CA ALA A 79 17.60 -2.74 -11.97
C ALA A 79 18.82 -2.21 -12.73
N THR A 80 18.61 -1.53 -13.87
CA THR A 80 19.65 -0.91 -14.68
C THR A 80 19.79 0.59 -14.45
N ALA A 81 19.07 1.15 -13.45
CA ALA A 81 19.07 2.59 -13.23
C ALA A 81 20.45 3.14 -12.90
N ALA A 82 20.98 4.01 -13.78
CA ALA A 82 22.22 4.71 -13.62
C ALA A 82 22.06 6.07 -12.91
N ASN A 83 20.83 6.56 -12.79
CA ASN A 83 20.47 7.80 -12.13
C ASN A 83 19.03 7.78 -11.63
N TYR A 84 18.67 8.78 -10.81
CA TYR A 84 17.35 8.92 -10.22
C TYR A 84 16.21 8.95 -11.25
N TRP A 85 16.39 9.66 -12.36
CA TRP A 85 15.32 9.80 -13.36
C TRP A 85 15.00 8.49 -14.09
N MET A 86 16.00 7.64 -14.29
CA MET A 86 15.77 6.30 -14.82
C MET A 86 15.02 5.41 -13.82
N LEU A 87 15.30 5.57 -12.53
CA LEU A 87 14.57 4.91 -11.47
C LEU A 87 13.10 5.38 -11.43
N VAL A 88 12.85 6.70 -11.56
CA VAL A 88 11.50 7.28 -11.69
C VAL A 88 10.79 6.69 -12.91
N ALA A 89 11.46 6.61 -14.08
CA ALA A 89 10.86 6.01 -15.28
C ALA A 89 10.46 4.55 -15.06
N GLY A 90 11.27 3.77 -14.34
CA GLY A 90 10.93 2.40 -13.94
C GLY A 90 9.68 2.33 -13.09
N ARG A 91 9.55 3.24 -12.12
CA ARG A 91 8.35 3.34 -11.27
C ARG A 91 7.11 3.77 -12.05
N VAL A 92 7.23 4.75 -12.95
CA VAL A 92 6.14 5.18 -13.85
C VAL A 92 5.69 4.02 -14.74
N CYS A 93 6.62 3.29 -15.35
CA CYS A 93 6.31 2.16 -16.20
C CYS A 93 5.51 1.07 -15.46
N ALA A 94 5.96 0.67 -14.27
CA ALA A 94 5.26 -0.34 -13.46
C ALA A 94 3.90 0.16 -12.93
N ALA A 95 3.83 1.43 -12.50
CA ALA A 95 2.61 2.04 -11.96
C ALA A 95 1.52 2.19 -13.02
N PHE A 96 1.88 2.39 -14.29
CA PHE A 96 0.96 2.64 -15.39
C PHE A 96 -0.16 1.60 -15.48
N THR A 97 0.13 0.34 -15.22
CA THR A 97 -0.85 -0.74 -15.28
C THR A 97 -1.22 -1.34 -13.91
N HIS A 98 -0.69 -0.82 -12.81
CA HIS A 98 -0.93 -1.34 -11.47
C HIS A 98 -2.42 -1.40 -11.09
N GLY A 99 -3.14 -0.30 -11.28
CA GLY A 99 -4.57 -0.26 -10.98
C GLY A 99 -5.39 -1.21 -11.86
N LEU A 100 -4.96 -1.40 -13.11
CA LEU A 100 -5.57 -2.37 -14.02
C LEU A 100 -5.33 -3.82 -13.53
N PHE A 101 -4.13 -4.14 -13.05
CA PHE A 101 -3.83 -5.43 -12.44
C PHE A 101 -4.80 -5.74 -11.28
N TRP A 102 -4.95 -4.81 -10.33
CA TRP A 102 -5.85 -5.00 -9.18
C TRP A 102 -7.33 -5.07 -9.57
N SER A 103 -7.73 -4.34 -10.60
CA SER A 103 -9.10 -4.38 -11.11
C SER A 103 -9.44 -5.70 -11.79
N LEU A 104 -8.44 -6.43 -12.29
CA LEU A 104 -8.63 -7.68 -13.03
C LEU A 104 -8.40 -8.92 -12.18
N VAL A 105 -7.42 -8.92 -11.27
CA VAL A 105 -6.94 -10.12 -10.59
C VAL A 105 -8.02 -10.84 -9.79
N ASN A 106 -8.83 -10.10 -9.01
CA ASN A 106 -9.89 -10.66 -8.19
C ASN A 106 -11.08 -11.20 -9.02
N PRO A 107 -11.66 -10.43 -9.98
CA PRO A 107 -12.70 -10.95 -10.87
C PRO A 107 -12.23 -12.16 -11.68
N MET A 108 -11.00 -12.17 -12.17
CA MET A 108 -10.45 -13.30 -12.92
C MET A 108 -10.27 -14.53 -12.01
N ALA A 109 -9.76 -14.35 -10.79
CA ALA A 109 -9.66 -15.43 -9.81
C ALA A 109 -11.04 -16.01 -9.46
N ALA A 110 -12.04 -15.15 -9.29
CA ALA A 110 -13.41 -15.56 -9.04
C ALA A 110 -14.01 -16.40 -10.19
N ARG A 111 -13.72 -16.03 -11.45
CA ARG A 111 -14.18 -16.77 -12.65
C ARG A 111 -13.51 -18.13 -12.81
N LEU A 112 -12.29 -18.31 -12.32
CA LEU A 112 -11.55 -19.57 -12.33
C LEU A 112 -11.95 -20.51 -11.20
N ALA A 113 -12.63 -19.98 -10.20
CA ALA A 113 -13.02 -20.76 -9.02
C ALA A 113 -14.08 -21.82 -9.35
N PRO A 114 -13.97 -23.04 -8.82
CA PRO A 114 -15.08 -24.00 -8.83
C PRO A 114 -16.33 -23.40 -8.17
N LYS A 115 -17.51 -23.90 -8.55
CA LYS A 115 -18.78 -23.45 -7.97
C LYS A 115 -18.73 -23.51 -6.43
N GLY A 116 -19.10 -22.41 -5.79
CA GLY A 116 -19.10 -22.27 -4.32
C GLY A 116 -17.72 -21.96 -3.69
N MET A 117 -16.63 -21.80 -4.47
CA MET A 117 -15.28 -21.54 -3.95
C MET A 117 -14.73 -20.15 -4.31
N THR A 118 -15.57 -19.22 -4.76
CA THR A 118 -15.17 -17.87 -5.16
C THR A 118 -14.40 -17.13 -4.06
N GLY A 119 -14.89 -17.17 -2.83
CA GLY A 119 -14.22 -16.55 -1.69
C GLY A 119 -12.83 -17.14 -1.41
N ARG A 120 -12.65 -18.46 -1.61
CA ARG A 120 -11.35 -19.11 -1.46
C ARG A 120 -10.37 -18.67 -2.53
N ALA A 121 -10.81 -18.49 -3.78
CA ALA A 121 -9.97 -18.03 -4.88
C ALA A 121 -9.51 -16.58 -4.67
N ILE A 122 -10.40 -15.68 -4.24
CA ILE A 122 -10.05 -14.30 -3.86
C ILE A 122 -9.11 -14.31 -2.64
N GLY A 123 -9.36 -15.19 -1.66
CA GLY A 123 -8.51 -15.37 -0.49
C GLY A 123 -7.06 -15.74 -0.84
N VAL A 124 -6.83 -16.55 -1.89
CA VAL A 124 -5.48 -16.88 -2.39
C VAL A 124 -4.78 -15.65 -2.96
N VAL A 125 -5.50 -14.76 -3.64
CA VAL A 125 -4.93 -13.49 -4.14
C VAL A 125 -4.55 -12.57 -2.96
N SER A 126 -5.46 -12.42 -2.00
CA SER A 126 -5.23 -11.62 -0.79
C SER A 126 -4.08 -12.17 0.07
N LEU A 127 -3.95 -13.51 0.15
CA LEU A 127 -2.82 -14.14 0.82
C LEU A 127 -1.51 -13.76 0.14
N GLY A 128 -1.47 -13.72 -1.19
CA GLY A 128 -0.28 -13.29 -1.95
C GLY A 128 0.16 -11.88 -1.57
N SER A 129 -0.76 -10.91 -1.57
CA SER A 129 -0.44 -9.52 -1.18
C SER A 129 -0.03 -9.39 0.29
N THR A 130 -0.68 -10.14 1.19
CA THR A 130 -0.30 -10.14 2.62
C THR A 130 1.10 -10.74 2.81
N MET A 131 1.42 -11.83 2.13
CA MET A 131 2.76 -12.43 2.19
C MET A 131 3.84 -11.50 1.64
N ALA A 132 3.53 -10.62 0.69
CA ALA A 132 4.46 -9.61 0.23
C ALA A 132 4.88 -8.62 1.33
N LEU A 133 3.94 -8.21 2.18
CA LEU A 133 4.24 -7.33 3.32
C LEU A 133 5.02 -8.04 4.42
N VAL A 134 4.72 -9.32 4.67
CA VAL A 134 5.36 -10.12 5.75
C VAL A 134 6.72 -10.64 5.35
N MET A 135 6.90 -11.03 4.10
CA MET A 135 8.11 -11.71 3.61
C MET A 135 8.77 -10.95 2.45
N GLY A 136 7.99 -10.41 1.51
CA GLY A 136 8.51 -9.80 0.29
C GLY A 136 9.41 -8.59 0.59
N SER A 137 8.91 -7.60 1.31
CA SER A 137 9.68 -6.42 1.70
C SER A 137 10.89 -6.76 2.61
N PRO A 138 10.76 -7.56 3.67
CA PRO A 138 11.92 -7.99 4.46
C PRO A 138 12.97 -8.77 3.67
N LEU A 139 12.56 -9.71 2.83
CA LEU A 139 13.49 -10.49 2.02
C LEU A 139 14.22 -9.63 0.99
N THR A 140 13.52 -8.70 0.33
CA THR A 140 14.19 -7.79 -0.61
C THR A 140 15.16 -6.85 0.10
N THR A 141 14.87 -6.46 1.35
CA THR A 141 15.78 -5.67 2.20
C THR A 141 17.04 -6.47 2.55
N LEU A 142 16.90 -7.70 3.02
CA LEU A 142 18.03 -8.59 3.34
C LEU A 142 18.89 -8.87 2.11
N ILE A 143 18.25 -9.25 1.00
CA ILE A 143 18.95 -9.55 -0.25
C ILE A 143 19.63 -8.28 -0.81
N GLY A 144 18.92 -7.15 -0.77
CA GLY A 144 19.44 -5.86 -1.24
C GLY A 144 20.64 -5.38 -0.42
N GLY A 145 20.64 -5.59 0.90
CA GLY A 145 21.78 -5.33 1.76
C GLY A 145 22.98 -6.26 1.50
N ALA A 146 22.70 -7.54 1.17
CA ALA A 146 23.77 -8.54 0.95
C ALA A 146 24.42 -8.45 -0.45
N ILE A 147 23.64 -8.25 -1.51
CA ILE A 147 24.13 -8.30 -2.90
C ILE A 147 23.85 -7.03 -3.71
N GLY A 148 23.36 -5.98 -3.05
CA GLY A 148 22.98 -4.70 -3.65
C GLY A 148 21.54 -4.70 -4.17
N TRP A 149 20.90 -3.52 -4.09
CA TRP A 149 19.49 -3.35 -4.46
C TRP A 149 19.17 -3.64 -5.94
N ARG A 150 20.13 -3.41 -6.86
CA ARG A 150 19.96 -3.74 -8.29
C ARG A 150 19.85 -5.25 -8.50
N ASN A 151 20.71 -6.04 -7.86
CA ASN A 151 20.67 -7.50 -7.95
C ASN A 151 19.40 -8.08 -7.31
N ALA A 152 18.97 -7.51 -6.18
CA ALA A 152 17.68 -7.84 -5.55
C ALA A 152 16.50 -7.53 -6.51
N THR A 153 16.58 -6.42 -7.24
CA THR A 153 15.58 -6.05 -8.27
C THR A 153 15.56 -7.05 -9.42
N TRP A 154 16.72 -7.50 -9.91
CA TRP A 154 16.81 -8.56 -10.96
C TRP A 154 16.24 -9.89 -10.47
N LEU A 155 16.51 -10.28 -9.22
CA LEU A 155 15.94 -11.50 -8.65
C LEU A 155 14.41 -11.43 -8.61
N LEU A 156 13.86 -10.28 -8.19
CA LEU A 156 12.41 -10.05 -8.25
C LEU A 156 11.88 -10.11 -9.69
N GLY A 157 12.64 -9.58 -10.66
CA GLY A 157 12.32 -9.67 -12.08
C GLY A 157 12.24 -11.13 -12.57
N ALA A 158 13.15 -11.99 -12.13
CA ALA A 158 13.11 -13.42 -12.44
C ALA A 158 11.84 -14.08 -11.87
N LEU A 159 11.42 -13.72 -10.64
CA LEU A 159 10.17 -14.22 -10.06
C LEU A 159 8.93 -13.76 -10.84
N VAL A 160 8.92 -12.49 -11.29
CA VAL A 160 7.83 -11.95 -12.13
C VAL A 160 7.81 -12.65 -13.50
N ALA A 161 8.97 -12.87 -14.11
CA ALA A 161 9.08 -13.61 -15.38
C ALA A 161 8.56 -15.05 -15.24
N GLY A 162 8.88 -15.72 -14.14
CA GLY A 162 8.33 -17.05 -13.81
C GLY A 162 6.80 -17.03 -13.66
N ALA A 163 6.26 -16.02 -12.95
CA ALA A 163 4.81 -15.81 -12.82
C ALA A 163 4.16 -15.55 -14.19
N PHE A 164 4.79 -14.70 -15.02
CA PHE A 164 4.33 -14.39 -16.37
C PHE A 164 4.30 -15.67 -17.23
N ALA A 165 5.38 -16.44 -17.27
CA ALA A 165 5.45 -17.69 -18.02
C ALA A 165 4.37 -18.69 -17.56
N ALA A 166 4.24 -18.91 -16.25
CA ALA A 166 3.20 -19.78 -15.70
C ALA A 166 1.80 -19.35 -16.12
N LEU A 167 1.49 -18.05 -16.02
CA LEU A 167 0.16 -17.52 -16.39
C LEU A 167 -0.05 -17.55 -17.92
N LEU A 168 0.99 -17.37 -18.71
CA LEU A 168 0.90 -17.49 -20.17
C LEU A 168 0.40 -18.86 -20.59
N PHE A 169 0.94 -19.93 -19.99
CA PHE A 169 0.60 -21.31 -20.31
C PHE A 169 -0.71 -21.78 -19.63
N PHE A 170 -0.89 -21.48 -18.34
CA PHE A 170 -1.98 -22.07 -17.57
C PHE A 170 -3.24 -21.19 -17.48
N LEU A 171 -3.18 -19.88 -17.77
CA LEU A 171 -4.35 -19.03 -17.72
C LEU A 171 -5.21 -19.22 -18.98
N PRO A 172 -6.48 -19.65 -18.86
CA PRO A 172 -7.35 -19.79 -20.03
C PRO A 172 -7.71 -18.43 -20.63
N SER A 173 -8.15 -18.43 -21.89
CA SER A 173 -8.76 -17.23 -22.49
C SER A 173 -10.02 -16.84 -21.72
N MET A 174 -10.18 -15.54 -21.50
CA MET A 174 -11.31 -14.97 -20.76
C MET A 174 -11.89 -13.79 -21.54
N PRO A 175 -13.08 -13.94 -22.16
CA PRO A 175 -13.72 -12.84 -22.87
C PRO A 175 -14.04 -11.68 -21.93
N ALA A 176 -14.16 -10.50 -22.52
CA ALA A 176 -14.57 -9.29 -21.80
C ALA A 176 -15.88 -9.50 -21.02
N ILE A 177 -15.99 -8.87 -19.85
CA ILE A 177 -17.23 -8.88 -19.08
C ILE A 177 -18.10 -7.72 -19.60
N PRO A 178 -19.34 -7.97 -20.00
CA PRO A 178 -20.26 -6.89 -20.35
C PRO A 178 -20.37 -5.88 -19.21
N PRO A 179 -20.50 -4.58 -19.49
CA PRO A 179 -20.73 -3.59 -18.45
C PRO A 179 -21.98 -3.94 -17.65
N ALA A 180 -21.90 -3.89 -16.33
CA ALA A 180 -23.09 -3.90 -15.49
C ALA A 180 -23.96 -2.70 -15.88
N GLY A 181 -25.28 -2.88 -16.00
CA GLY A 181 -26.22 -1.84 -16.37
C GLY A 181 -26.07 -0.58 -15.51
N LYS A 182 -26.46 0.58 -16.06
CA LYS A 182 -26.42 1.86 -15.35
C LYS A 182 -27.17 1.72 -14.01
N SER A 183 -26.44 1.84 -12.91
CA SER A 183 -27.05 1.94 -11.59
C SER A 183 -27.74 3.30 -11.47
N GLY A 184 -28.95 3.33 -10.90
CA GLY A 184 -29.75 4.51 -10.77
C GLY A 184 -29.07 5.68 -10.03
N GLU A 185 -29.55 6.89 -10.26
CA GLU A 185 -29.11 8.10 -9.57
C GLU A 185 -29.50 8.00 -8.08
N ALA A 186 -28.51 7.99 -7.21
CA ALA A 186 -28.72 8.01 -5.77
C ALA A 186 -29.12 9.42 -5.32
N ASN A 187 -30.32 9.54 -4.76
CA ASN A 187 -30.86 10.80 -4.22
C ASN A 187 -30.91 10.74 -2.68
N GLN A 188 -29.75 10.67 -2.03
CA GLN A 188 -29.65 10.79 -0.57
C GLN A 188 -28.38 11.53 -0.14
N LYS A 189 -28.41 12.17 1.04
CA LYS A 189 -27.22 12.81 1.66
C LYS A 189 -26.18 11.71 1.92
N SER A 190 -25.26 11.56 0.96
CA SER A 190 -24.23 10.51 0.98
C SER A 190 -23.15 10.86 2.02
N ALA A 191 -22.79 9.89 2.85
CA ALA A 191 -21.64 10.01 3.75
C ALA A 191 -20.30 9.93 2.97
N LEU A 192 -20.32 9.58 1.69
CA LEU A 192 -19.11 9.40 0.88
C LEU A 192 -18.15 10.58 0.89
N PRO A 193 -18.56 11.87 0.77
CA PRO A 193 -17.60 12.97 0.81
C PRO A 193 -16.83 13.07 2.13
N ALA A 194 -17.51 12.86 3.27
CA ALA A 194 -16.85 12.85 4.58
C ALA A 194 -15.91 11.63 4.73
N LEU A 195 -16.30 10.48 4.18
CA LEU A 195 -15.45 9.27 4.16
C LEU A 195 -14.24 9.43 3.22
N VAL A 196 -14.38 10.13 2.11
CA VAL A 196 -13.26 10.46 1.20
C VAL A 196 -12.23 11.31 1.94
N LEU A 197 -12.67 12.37 2.64
CA LEU A 197 -11.75 13.21 3.43
C LEU A 197 -11.10 12.39 4.56
N TYR A 198 -11.90 11.62 5.31
CA TYR A 198 -11.39 10.72 6.35
C TYR A 198 -10.31 9.78 5.81
N LEU A 199 -10.61 9.06 4.72
CA LEU A 199 -9.70 8.09 4.14
C LEU A 199 -8.42 8.76 3.61
N THR A 200 -8.55 9.91 2.93
CA THR A 200 -7.40 10.69 2.48
C THR A 200 -6.48 11.02 3.66
N LEU A 201 -7.04 11.60 4.73
CA LEU A 201 -6.26 12.00 5.91
C LEU A 201 -5.58 10.80 6.59
N VAL A 202 -6.31 9.71 6.83
CA VAL A 202 -5.76 8.57 7.57
C VAL A 202 -4.75 7.77 6.77
N ILE A 203 -4.92 7.64 5.45
CA ILE A 203 -3.94 6.97 4.59
C ILE A 203 -2.71 7.85 4.38
N THR A 204 -2.89 9.17 4.23
CA THR A 204 -1.79 10.14 4.24
C THR A 204 -0.98 10.01 5.53
N ALA A 205 -1.64 9.96 6.70
CA ALA A 205 -0.97 9.75 7.99
C ALA A 205 -0.18 8.44 8.01
N LEU A 206 -0.81 7.34 7.62
CA LEU A 206 -0.17 6.02 7.61
C LEU A 206 1.08 6.00 6.71
N PHE A 207 0.96 6.47 5.47
CA PHE A 207 2.06 6.41 4.50
C PHE A 207 3.12 7.48 4.71
N CYS A 208 2.83 8.56 5.41
CA CYS A 208 3.83 9.49 5.90
C CYS A 208 4.88 8.78 6.78
N SER A 209 4.47 7.87 7.68
CA SER A 209 5.40 7.07 8.48
C SER A 209 5.83 5.77 7.80
N TYR A 210 4.93 5.05 7.12
CA TYR A 210 5.24 3.74 6.56
C TYR A 210 6.30 3.80 5.46
N THR A 211 6.25 4.82 4.58
CA THR A 211 7.24 4.99 3.51
C THR A 211 8.67 5.05 4.05
N TYR A 212 8.84 5.67 5.22
CA TYR A 212 10.13 5.85 5.88
C TYR A 212 10.34 4.91 7.09
N LEU A 213 9.55 3.83 7.18
CA LEU A 213 9.64 2.89 8.31
C LEU A 213 10.99 2.19 8.37
N GLY A 214 11.56 1.82 7.20
CA GLY A 214 12.91 1.25 7.14
C GLY A 214 13.94 2.19 7.73
N LEU A 215 13.92 3.46 7.30
CA LEU A 215 14.78 4.53 7.80
C LEU A 215 14.54 4.79 9.30
N PHE A 216 13.30 4.72 9.77
CA PHE A 216 12.98 4.84 11.20
C PHE A 216 13.63 3.73 12.02
N VAL A 217 13.52 2.47 11.58
CA VAL A 217 14.15 1.32 12.26
C VAL A 217 15.68 1.43 12.22
N GLU A 218 16.24 1.81 11.07
CA GLU A 218 17.67 2.04 10.89
C GLU A 218 18.23 3.04 11.92
N ARG A 219 17.57 4.20 12.03
CA ARG A 219 18.01 5.29 12.92
C ARG A 219 17.71 5.05 14.41
N THR A 220 16.70 4.22 14.75
CA THR A 220 16.30 4.01 16.15
C THR A 220 16.82 2.71 16.75
N ILE A 221 16.96 1.66 15.95
CA ILE A 221 17.33 0.31 16.41
C ILE A 221 18.65 -0.12 15.77
N GLY A 222 18.86 0.21 14.51
CA GLY A 222 20.06 -0.08 13.74
C GLY A 222 19.78 -0.72 12.38
N GLU A 223 20.70 -0.55 11.44
CA GLU A 223 20.60 -1.02 10.05
C GLU A 223 20.30 -2.52 9.96
N SER A 224 21.01 -3.35 10.74
CA SER A 224 20.83 -4.80 10.76
C SER A 224 19.42 -5.26 11.14
N PHE A 225 18.62 -4.40 11.76
CA PHE A 225 17.25 -4.70 12.20
C PHE A 225 16.15 -4.21 11.24
N VAL A 226 16.50 -3.52 10.16
CA VAL A 226 15.50 -2.99 9.21
C VAL A 226 14.59 -4.09 8.66
N ALA A 227 15.16 -5.17 8.17
CA ALA A 227 14.37 -6.29 7.65
C ALA A 227 13.47 -6.93 8.72
N LEU A 228 13.97 -7.07 9.96
CA LEU A 228 13.19 -7.61 11.08
C LEU A 228 12.05 -6.65 11.48
N GLY A 229 12.30 -5.34 11.48
CA GLY A 229 11.27 -4.32 11.71
C GLY A 229 10.16 -4.37 10.68
N LEU A 230 10.50 -4.50 9.39
CA LEU A 230 9.52 -4.65 8.30
C LEU A 230 8.76 -5.98 8.38
N ALA A 231 9.43 -7.08 8.77
CA ALA A 231 8.76 -8.36 9.04
C ALA A 231 7.78 -8.24 10.22
N GLY A 232 8.17 -7.54 11.27
CA GLY A 232 7.31 -7.22 12.42
C GLY A 232 6.07 -6.43 11.97
N TYR A 233 6.25 -5.37 11.19
CA TYR A 233 5.14 -4.62 10.60
C TYR A 233 4.17 -5.54 9.84
N GLY A 234 4.67 -6.40 8.96
CA GLY A 234 3.85 -7.35 8.21
C GLY A 234 3.12 -8.35 9.13
N LEU A 235 3.81 -8.91 10.13
CA LEU A 235 3.23 -9.86 11.08
C LEU A 235 2.09 -9.23 11.89
N PHE A 236 2.30 -8.03 12.44
CA PHE A 236 1.24 -7.30 13.14
C PHE A 236 0.14 -6.81 12.18
N GLY A 237 0.45 -6.64 10.90
CA GLY A 237 -0.55 -6.43 9.84
C GLY A 237 -1.56 -7.57 9.75
N ILE A 238 -1.12 -8.83 9.89
CA ILE A 238 -2.03 -9.99 9.95
C ILE A 238 -2.98 -9.86 11.14
N VAL A 239 -2.48 -9.46 12.31
CA VAL A 239 -3.33 -9.23 13.50
C VAL A 239 -4.37 -8.15 13.21
N GLY A 240 -3.98 -7.08 12.51
CA GLY A 240 -4.88 -6.03 12.06
C GLY A 240 -5.99 -6.55 11.14
N VAL A 241 -5.62 -7.25 10.08
CA VAL A 241 -6.58 -7.86 9.12
C VAL A 241 -7.57 -8.77 9.83
N LEU A 242 -7.10 -9.69 10.68
CA LEU A 242 -7.95 -10.63 11.41
C LEU A 242 -8.89 -9.91 12.39
N SER A 243 -8.40 -8.85 13.03
CA SER A 243 -9.19 -8.04 13.95
C SER A 243 -10.30 -7.26 13.23
N ALA A 244 -9.97 -6.69 12.07
CA ALA A 244 -10.91 -5.99 11.22
C ALA A 244 -11.95 -6.96 10.65
N GLY A 245 -11.54 -8.07 10.03
CA GLY A 245 -12.42 -9.03 9.39
C GLY A 245 -13.48 -9.62 10.32
N ARG A 246 -13.14 -9.79 11.62
CA ARG A 246 -14.09 -10.33 12.62
C ARG A 246 -15.08 -9.31 13.17
N ARG A 247 -14.78 -8.00 13.08
CA ARG A 247 -15.50 -6.97 13.83
C ARG A 247 -16.02 -5.81 12.97
N SER A 248 -15.50 -5.61 11.76
CA SER A 248 -15.85 -4.44 10.93
C SER A 248 -17.32 -4.43 10.55
N ASP A 249 -17.92 -5.55 10.20
CA ASP A 249 -19.34 -5.62 9.83
C ASP A 249 -20.30 -5.13 10.92
N ARG A 250 -19.95 -5.38 12.20
CA ARG A 250 -20.79 -5.01 13.33
C ARG A 250 -20.39 -3.68 14.00
N ARG A 251 -19.15 -3.23 13.79
CA ARG A 251 -18.56 -2.09 14.52
C ARG A 251 -17.64 -1.27 13.61
N MET A 252 -18.06 -1.03 12.35
CA MET A 252 -17.23 -0.41 11.30
C MET A 252 -16.59 0.92 11.73
N ILE A 253 -17.38 1.86 12.32
CA ILE A 253 -16.86 3.15 12.78
C ILE A 253 -15.82 2.96 13.88
N ARG A 254 -16.14 2.09 14.88
CA ARG A 254 -15.23 1.86 16.00
C ARG A 254 -13.90 1.25 15.55
N MET A 255 -13.91 0.32 14.59
CA MET A 255 -12.69 -0.29 14.07
C MET A 255 -11.84 0.74 13.32
N ASN A 256 -12.44 1.59 12.48
CA ASN A 256 -11.74 2.68 11.82
C ASN A 256 -11.12 3.66 12.83
N LEU A 257 -11.84 4.04 13.91
CA LEU A 257 -11.30 4.89 14.97
C LEU A 257 -10.16 4.23 15.75
N ILE A 258 -10.24 2.93 16.04
CA ILE A 258 -9.16 2.19 16.71
C ILE A 258 -7.89 2.21 15.86
N PHE A 259 -7.98 1.87 14.56
CA PHE A 259 -6.79 1.86 13.68
C PHE A 259 -6.23 3.26 13.47
N SER A 260 -7.08 4.29 13.33
CA SER A 260 -6.62 5.69 13.27
C SER A 260 -5.93 6.10 14.57
N GLY A 261 -6.46 5.69 15.73
CA GLY A 261 -5.85 5.93 17.03
C GLY A 261 -4.48 5.26 17.19
N LEU A 262 -4.31 4.04 16.67
CA LEU A 262 -3.01 3.37 16.65
C LEU A 262 -1.98 4.14 15.79
N ILE A 263 -2.40 4.75 14.67
CA ILE A 263 -1.53 5.60 13.85
C ILE A 263 -1.11 6.86 14.63
N VAL A 264 -2.05 7.51 15.32
CA VAL A 264 -1.76 8.69 16.15
C VAL A 264 -0.73 8.34 17.24
N VAL A 265 -0.98 7.28 17.98
CA VAL A 265 -0.07 6.84 19.06
C VAL A 265 1.30 6.45 18.50
N ALA A 266 1.34 5.76 17.35
CA ALA A 266 2.59 5.43 16.70
C ALA A 266 3.38 6.68 16.28
N GLY A 267 2.71 7.70 15.75
CA GLY A 267 3.33 8.98 15.40
C GLY A 267 3.96 9.68 16.62
N ILE A 268 3.22 9.76 17.73
CA ILE A 268 3.71 10.36 18.98
C ILE A 268 4.89 9.56 19.53
N LEU A 269 4.77 8.23 19.65
CA LEU A 269 5.83 7.36 20.16
C LEU A 269 7.07 7.39 19.27
N GLY A 270 6.89 7.49 17.94
CA GLY A 270 8.00 7.56 17.00
C GLY A 270 8.79 8.87 17.11
N ALA A 271 8.10 10.01 17.21
CA ALA A 271 8.75 11.28 17.45
C ALA A 271 9.50 11.28 18.81
N PHE A 272 8.89 10.71 19.85
CA PHE A 272 9.49 10.55 21.16
C PHE A 272 10.72 9.63 21.12
N ALA A 273 10.64 8.47 20.45
CA ALA A 273 11.76 7.55 20.28
C ALA A 273 12.98 8.25 19.65
N LEU A 274 12.75 8.98 18.53
CA LEU A 274 13.80 9.73 17.85
C LEU A 274 14.42 10.82 18.75
N GLY A 275 13.62 11.47 19.59
CA GLY A 275 14.12 12.45 20.58
C GLY A 275 14.96 11.83 21.70
N LEU A 276 14.71 10.57 22.05
CA LEU A 276 15.44 9.87 23.11
C LEU A 276 16.79 9.30 22.66
N ILE A 277 17.04 9.09 21.38
CA ILE A 277 18.24 8.40 20.88
C ILE A 277 19.52 9.08 21.36
N SER A 278 19.57 10.41 21.29
CA SER A 278 20.74 11.19 21.73
C SER A 278 20.97 11.12 23.25
N ALA A 279 19.90 10.90 24.02
CA ALA A 279 19.99 10.81 25.49
C ALA A 279 20.25 9.38 25.97
N SER A 280 19.54 8.40 25.44
CA SER A 280 19.66 6.97 25.75
C SER A 280 19.05 6.08 24.67
N PRO A 281 19.84 5.42 23.83
CA PRO A 281 19.33 4.47 22.83
C PRO A 281 18.51 3.34 23.46
N ALA A 282 18.84 2.90 24.68
CA ALA A 282 18.10 1.85 25.36
C ALA A 282 16.65 2.27 25.71
N LEU A 283 16.44 3.52 26.07
CA LEU A 283 15.10 4.05 26.36
C LEU A 283 14.28 4.26 25.08
N ALA A 284 14.92 4.49 23.94
CA ALA A 284 14.26 4.64 22.64
C ALA A 284 13.72 3.30 22.09
N LEU A 285 14.27 2.16 22.51
CA LEU A 285 13.96 0.86 21.94
C LEU A 285 12.49 0.45 22.11
N ILE A 286 11.94 0.58 23.31
CA ILE A 286 10.55 0.18 23.58
C ILE A 286 9.55 1.01 22.74
N PRO A 287 9.58 2.36 22.76
CA PRO A 287 8.69 3.14 21.91
C PRO A 287 8.92 2.87 20.41
N ALA A 288 10.15 2.63 19.96
CA ALA A 288 10.42 2.27 18.56
C ALA A 288 9.77 0.94 18.16
N LEU A 289 9.85 -0.09 19.00
CA LEU A 289 9.18 -1.38 18.76
C LEU A 289 7.65 -1.23 18.75
N LEU A 290 7.10 -0.41 19.63
CA LEU A 290 5.65 -0.13 19.67
C LEU A 290 5.17 0.59 18.41
N VAL A 291 5.99 1.45 17.80
CA VAL A 291 5.69 2.06 16.48
C VAL A 291 5.47 0.97 15.43
N VAL A 292 6.38 -0.01 15.33
CA VAL A 292 6.26 -1.12 14.38
C VAL A 292 4.97 -1.92 14.61
N VAL A 293 4.66 -2.24 15.87
CA VAL A 293 3.45 -2.97 16.27
C VAL A 293 2.18 -2.21 15.88
N PHE A 294 2.11 -0.93 16.21
CA PHE A 294 0.90 -0.13 16.01
C PHE A 294 0.69 0.24 14.55
N LEU A 295 1.75 0.67 13.85
CA LEU A 295 1.65 0.93 12.42
C LEU A 295 1.34 -0.35 11.62
N GLY A 296 1.96 -1.49 11.99
CA GLY A 296 1.67 -2.77 11.35
C GLY A 296 0.21 -3.16 11.56
N THR A 297 -0.29 -3.13 12.79
CA THR A 297 -1.69 -3.47 13.11
C THR A 297 -2.67 -2.54 12.39
N ALA A 298 -2.39 -1.24 12.35
CA ALA A 298 -3.22 -0.28 11.65
C ALA A 298 -3.13 -0.46 10.12
N GLY A 299 -1.93 -0.63 9.57
CA GLY A 299 -1.70 -0.80 8.14
C GLY A 299 -2.38 -2.04 7.54
N GLY A 300 -2.46 -3.14 8.30
CA GLY A 300 -3.21 -4.32 7.88
C GLY A 300 -4.73 -4.18 8.11
N GLY A 301 -5.14 -3.63 9.24
CA GLY A 301 -6.55 -3.58 9.62
C GLY A 301 -7.36 -2.48 8.96
N LEU A 302 -6.77 -1.31 8.76
CA LEU A 302 -7.44 -0.12 8.23
C LEU A 302 -8.01 -0.33 6.82
N PRO A 303 -7.28 -0.93 5.84
CA PRO A 303 -7.84 -1.16 4.51
C PRO A 303 -9.14 -1.98 4.54
N THR A 304 -9.18 -3.02 5.37
CA THR A 304 -10.38 -3.87 5.53
C THR A 304 -11.53 -3.09 6.17
N ALA A 305 -11.26 -2.38 7.26
CA ALA A 305 -12.28 -1.59 7.96
C ALA A 305 -12.81 -0.42 7.12
N ALA A 306 -11.91 0.25 6.37
CA ALA A 306 -12.29 1.36 5.50
C ALA A 306 -13.08 0.89 4.28
N THR A 307 -12.71 -0.23 3.66
CA THR A 307 -13.51 -0.82 2.57
C THR A 307 -14.92 -1.13 3.04
N THR A 308 -15.09 -1.73 4.23
CA THR A 308 -16.40 -2.07 4.78
C THR A 308 -17.30 -0.83 4.93
N ILE A 309 -16.77 0.25 5.50
CA ILE A 309 -17.56 1.49 5.72
C ILE A 309 -17.91 2.19 4.41
N PHE A 310 -17.02 2.15 3.40
CA PHE A 310 -17.28 2.70 2.07
C PHE A 310 -18.36 1.93 1.32
N LEU A 311 -18.33 0.60 1.36
CA LEU A 311 -19.33 -0.26 0.73
C LEU A 311 -20.70 -0.09 1.40
N TYR A 312 -20.73 0.09 2.71
CA TYR A 312 -21.96 0.40 3.45
C TYR A 312 -22.53 1.77 3.06
N ALA A 313 -21.69 2.82 3.03
CA ALA A 313 -22.12 4.17 2.65
C ALA A 313 -22.52 4.30 1.16
N GLY A 314 -22.05 3.39 0.31
CA GLY A 314 -22.37 3.31 -1.11
C GLY A 314 -23.29 2.14 -1.47
N GLU A 315 -24.20 1.74 -0.57
CA GLU A 315 -25.08 0.57 -0.72
C GLU A 315 -25.84 0.58 -2.05
N ASP A 316 -26.30 1.75 -2.49
CA ASP A 316 -27.02 1.92 -3.77
C ASP A 316 -26.11 1.69 -5.00
N ASN A 317 -24.80 1.87 -4.87
CA ASN A 317 -23.81 1.68 -5.94
C ASN A 317 -22.44 1.29 -5.40
N GLN A 318 -22.31 0.05 -4.96
CA GLN A 318 -21.08 -0.50 -4.38
C GLN A 318 -19.87 -0.44 -5.33
N ASN A 319 -20.09 -0.55 -6.64
CA ASN A 319 -19.00 -0.43 -7.62
C ASN A 319 -18.41 0.99 -7.63
N ARG A 320 -19.27 2.02 -7.59
CA ARG A 320 -18.85 3.42 -7.49
C ARG A 320 -18.11 3.69 -6.17
N ALA A 321 -18.67 3.21 -5.05
CA ALA A 321 -18.04 3.37 -3.74
C ALA A 321 -16.66 2.70 -3.67
N SER A 322 -16.52 1.49 -4.23
CA SER A 322 -15.25 0.79 -4.33
C SER A 322 -14.23 1.55 -5.19
N SER A 323 -14.64 2.09 -6.34
CA SER A 323 -13.75 2.89 -7.20
C SER A 323 -13.27 4.16 -6.50
N ILE A 324 -14.17 4.87 -5.82
CA ILE A 324 -13.84 6.06 -5.02
C ILE A 324 -12.84 5.68 -3.91
N TYR A 325 -13.09 4.58 -3.19
CA TYR A 325 -12.18 4.08 -2.18
C TYR A 325 -10.77 3.85 -2.73
N VAL A 326 -10.64 3.13 -3.85
CA VAL A 326 -9.33 2.80 -4.43
C VAL A 326 -8.57 4.06 -4.84
N VAL A 327 -9.23 4.98 -5.55
CA VAL A 327 -8.58 6.25 -5.97
C VAL A 327 -8.17 7.07 -4.75
N THR A 328 -9.08 7.21 -3.76
CA THR A 328 -8.80 7.96 -2.53
C THR A 328 -7.64 7.36 -1.75
N PHE A 329 -7.56 6.03 -1.68
CA PHE A 329 -6.47 5.32 -1.03
C PHE A 329 -5.12 5.63 -1.70
N GLN A 330 -5.05 5.61 -3.02
CA GLN A 330 -3.83 5.93 -3.77
C GLN A 330 -3.42 7.40 -3.64
N VAL A 331 -4.40 8.32 -3.61
CA VAL A 331 -4.13 9.74 -3.31
C VAL A 331 -3.52 9.88 -1.91
N GLY A 332 -4.05 9.15 -0.93
CA GLY A 332 -3.50 9.13 0.43
C GLY A 332 -2.06 8.61 0.48
N ILE A 333 -1.74 7.51 -0.24
CA ILE A 333 -0.37 6.99 -0.36
C ILE A 333 0.57 8.07 -0.93
N ALA A 334 0.18 8.66 -2.07
CA ALA A 334 0.99 9.66 -2.75
C ALA A 334 1.25 10.89 -1.87
N SER A 335 0.19 11.41 -1.24
CA SER A 335 0.29 12.58 -0.37
C SER A 335 1.12 12.29 0.89
N GLY A 336 0.95 11.11 1.51
CA GLY A 336 1.68 10.73 2.71
C GLY A 336 3.18 10.60 2.46
N SER A 337 3.55 9.89 1.39
CA SER A 337 4.97 9.74 1.03
C SER A 337 5.63 11.09 0.71
N ALA A 338 4.92 11.99 0.00
CA ALA A 338 5.41 13.33 -0.30
C ALA A 338 5.57 14.18 0.97
N MET A 339 4.57 14.19 1.85
CA MET A 339 4.61 14.97 3.10
C MET A 339 5.69 14.46 4.04
N GLY A 340 5.94 13.15 4.06
CA GLY A 340 7.01 12.54 4.85
C GLY A 340 8.41 12.88 4.34
N ALA A 341 8.58 13.09 3.02
CA ALA A 341 9.87 13.48 2.42
C ALA A 341 10.39 14.81 2.95
N ILE A 342 9.49 15.78 3.16
CA ILE A 342 9.85 17.16 3.53
C ILE A 342 10.68 17.20 4.84
N PRO A 343 10.20 16.64 5.97
CA PRO A 343 11.01 16.66 7.20
C PRO A 343 12.26 15.77 7.11
N VAL A 344 12.21 14.67 6.34
CA VAL A 344 13.38 13.80 6.12
C VAL A 344 14.50 14.58 5.46
N ASP A 345 14.22 15.28 4.36
CA ASP A 345 15.21 16.07 3.62
C ASP A 345 15.64 17.33 4.36
N ALA A 346 14.77 17.88 5.22
CA ALA A 346 15.11 19.00 6.10
C ALA A 346 15.97 18.59 7.32
N GLY A 347 16.34 17.30 7.47
CA GLY A 347 17.09 16.80 8.63
C GLY A 347 16.28 16.76 9.94
N PHE A 348 14.97 16.95 9.87
CA PHE A 348 14.06 16.92 11.03
C PHE A 348 13.13 15.71 10.97
N PHE A 349 13.68 14.51 10.96
CA PHE A 349 12.91 13.27 10.83
C PHE A 349 11.78 13.11 11.87
N PRO A 350 11.87 13.55 13.14
CA PRO A 350 10.74 13.54 14.06
C PRO A 350 9.49 14.24 13.51
N GLY A 351 9.66 15.23 12.63
CA GLY A 351 8.56 15.93 11.96
C GLY A 351 7.66 15.02 11.14
N THR A 352 8.21 13.99 10.49
CA THR A 352 7.45 12.97 9.75
C THR A 352 6.45 12.25 10.66
N LEU A 353 6.88 11.87 11.87
CA LEU A 353 6.05 11.18 12.85
C LEU A 353 5.02 12.13 13.49
N LEU A 354 5.37 13.40 13.70
CA LEU A 354 4.45 14.42 14.19
C LEU A 354 3.33 14.72 13.16
N ILE A 355 3.67 14.83 11.87
CA ILE A 355 2.69 14.96 10.78
C ILE A 355 1.73 13.75 10.79
N THR A 356 2.25 12.54 10.95
CA THR A 356 1.44 11.32 11.08
C THR A 356 0.44 11.43 12.23
N ALA A 357 0.88 11.87 13.41
CA ALA A 357 0.02 12.01 14.57
C ALA A 357 -1.08 13.06 14.34
N VAL A 358 -0.73 14.23 13.79
CA VAL A 358 -1.67 15.31 13.51
C VAL A 358 -2.72 14.89 12.49
N LEU A 359 -2.30 14.33 11.35
CA LEU A 359 -3.22 13.87 10.29
C LEU A 359 -4.11 12.73 10.77
N GLY A 360 -3.57 11.79 11.55
CA GLY A 360 -4.35 10.72 12.17
C GLY A 360 -5.42 11.27 13.13
N ALA A 361 -5.09 12.28 13.95
CA ALA A 361 -6.04 12.93 14.84
C ALA A 361 -7.13 13.69 14.06
N LEU A 362 -6.76 14.40 13.00
CA LEU A 362 -7.72 15.07 12.10
C LEU A 362 -8.65 14.05 11.43
N ALA A 363 -8.13 12.91 10.98
CA ALA A 363 -8.93 11.83 10.43
C ALA A 363 -9.94 11.29 11.46
N MET A 364 -9.53 11.08 12.71
CA MET A 364 -10.44 10.65 13.79
C MET A 364 -11.54 11.68 14.06
N ALA A 365 -11.19 12.97 14.04
CA ALA A 365 -12.15 14.06 14.20
C ALA A 365 -13.17 14.07 13.05
N GLU A 366 -12.71 13.99 11.79
CA GLU A 366 -13.57 13.94 10.61
C GLU A 366 -14.55 12.75 10.66
N LEU A 367 -14.06 11.57 10.98
CA LEU A 367 -14.90 10.38 11.10
C LEU A 367 -15.93 10.50 12.22
N SER A 368 -15.53 11.07 13.37
CA SER A 368 -16.39 11.18 14.56
C SER A 368 -17.44 12.26 14.43
N LEU A 369 -17.10 13.41 13.83
CA LEU A 369 -17.94 14.61 13.83
C LEU A 369 -18.82 14.70 12.59
N ARG A 370 -18.35 14.23 11.44
CA ARG A 370 -19.06 14.39 10.16
C ARG A 370 -19.60 13.08 9.58
N ALA A 371 -18.79 12.04 9.51
CA ALA A 371 -19.23 10.79 8.90
C ALA A 371 -20.17 9.99 9.82
N ARG A 372 -19.84 9.86 11.10
CA ARG A 372 -20.63 9.07 12.07
C ARG A 372 -22.10 9.50 12.21
N PRO A 373 -22.46 10.81 12.27
CA PRO A 373 -23.86 11.21 12.34
C PRO A 373 -24.70 10.84 11.11
N ILE A 374 -24.06 10.73 9.93
CA ILE A 374 -24.72 10.39 8.66
C ILE A 374 -24.89 8.86 8.50
N LEU A 375 -24.00 8.08 9.13
CA LEU A 375 -23.99 6.61 9.05
C LEU A 375 -24.83 5.93 10.16
N ARG A 376 -25.43 6.68 11.05
CA ARG A 376 -26.40 6.22 12.07
C ARG A 376 -27.81 6.28 11.54
#